data_cb7ff05196c11e023d9c7dbe25a4a6c1
#
_entry.id   cb7ff05196c11e023d9c7dbe25a4a6c1
#
_cell.length_a   1.000
_cell.length_b   1.000
_cell.length_c   1.000
_cell.angle_alpha   90.00
_cell.angle_beta   90.00
_cell.angle_gamma   90.00
#
_symmetry.space_group_name_H-M   'P 1'
#
loop_
_entity.id
_entity.type
_entity.pdbx_description
1 polymer ?
#
loop_
_entity_poly.entity_id
_entity_poly.type
_entity_poly.pdbx_seq_one_letter_code
_entity_poly.pdbx_strand_id
1 'polypeptide(L)'
;VYTYVRLEPGKKPGDIEAAFHSISEKYKTAALKHKDWRVELVRLRDIHLTPRKSYEKEAKGSRMAVRILSVMVVALLLIGWVNALNLTVARYLERGREFGIRKAFGASRRQVILQGLLEAGLLNLSALILALGWVEVLLPFVCRWVGLDFAAGAFRLPEFWSMAAACFIGGTLFTGLYPSFLLTRIRPADIMRGKLLHGRKGNRMRKMLIVAQFLASFVL
;
A
#
# COMPACT_ATOMS: atom_id res chain seq x y z
N VAL A 1 -17.36 -18.81 27.38
CA VAL A 1 -18.56 -19.08 26.55
C VAL A 1 -18.78 -17.85 25.71
N TYR A 2 -18.78 -18.00 24.37
CA TYR A 2 -19.13 -16.92 23.45
C TYR A 2 -20.61 -16.98 23.13
N THR A 3 -21.32 -15.87 23.25
CA THR A 3 -22.75 -15.79 22.96
C THR A 3 -22.93 -14.91 21.72
N TYR A 4 -23.52 -15.45 20.68
CA TYR A 4 -23.86 -14.73 19.45
C TYR A 4 -25.35 -14.46 19.42
N VAL A 5 -25.73 -13.23 19.07
CA VAL A 5 -27.14 -12.80 18.98
C VAL A 5 -27.39 -12.32 17.55
N ARG A 6 -28.44 -12.85 16.94
CA ARG A 6 -28.96 -12.38 15.66
C ARG A 6 -30.07 -11.36 15.91
N LEU A 7 -29.89 -10.13 15.45
CA LEU A 7 -30.87 -9.09 15.54
C LEU A 7 -31.96 -9.25 14.47
N GLU A 8 -33.22 -8.97 14.83
CA GLU A 8 -34.27 -8.85 13.86
C GLU A 8 -34.09 -7.64 12.94
N PRO A 9 -34.58 -7.68 11.68
CA PRO A 9 -34.53 -6.55 10.79
C PRO A 9 -35.15 -5.29 11.41
N GLY A 10 -34.36 -4.20 11.46
CA GLY A 10 -34.82 -2.90 12.00
C GLY A 10 -34.46 -2.63 13.46
N LYS A 11 -33.99 -3.60 14.23
CA LYS A 11 -33.50 -3.38 15.61
C LYS A 11 -32.08 -2.88 15.63
N LYS A 12 -31.78 -1.87 16.44
CA LYS A 12 -30.45 -1.33 16.64
C LYS A 12 -29.73 -2.00 17.83
N PRO A 13 -28.40 -2.18 17.80
CA PRO A 13 -27.67 -2.73 18.93
C PRO A 13 -27.92 -2.02 20.26
N GLY A 14 -28.08 -0.69 20.25
CA GLY A 14 -28.34 0.13 21.43
C GLY A 14 -29.65 -0.16 22.12
N ASP A 15 -30.68 -0.63 21.40
CA ASP A 15 -31.98 -0.96 21.98
C ASP A 15 -31.86 -2.20 22.85
N ILE A 16 -31.02 -3.15 22.48
CA ILE A 16 -30.76 -4.38 23.23
C ILE A 16 -29.83 -4.10 24.40
N GLU A 17 -28.83 -3.25 24.23
CA GLU A 17 -27.93 -2.84 25.32
C GLU A 17 -28.71 -2.16 26.45
N ALA A 18 -29.65 -1.29 26.10
CA ALA A 18 -30.52 -0.65 27.09
C ALA A 18 -31.44 -1.65 27.80
N ALA A 19 -32.05 -2.60 27.07
CA ALA A 19 -32.88 -3.67 27.65
C ALA A 19 -32.06 -4.60 28.56
N PHE A 20 -30.80 -4.90 28.20
CA PHE A 20 -29.90 -5.72 29.03
C PHE A 20 -29.55 -5.05 30.36
N HIS A 21 -29.43 -3.74 30.38
CA HIS A 21 -29.17 -3.02 31.64
C HIS A 21 -30.28 -3.27 32.65
N SER A 22 -31.54 -3.17 32.26
CA SER A 22 -32.69 -3.41 33.13
C SER A 22 -32.77 -4.87 33.58
N ILE A 23 -32.46 -5.81 32.71
CA ILE A 23 -32.43 -7.25 33.02
C ILE A 23 -31.29 -7.55 33.99
N SER A 24 -30.07 -6.98 33.74
CA SER A 24 -28.93 -7.21 34.62
C SER A 24 -29.15 -6.73 36.04
N GLU A 25 -29.81 -5.58 36.21
CA GLU A 25 -30.15 -5.07 37.55
C GLU A 25 -31.11 -6.02 38.30
N LYS A 26 -32.11 -6.60 37.59
CA LYS A 26 -33.08 -7.51 38.17
C LYS A 26 -32.49 -8.85 38.63
N TYR A 27 -31.44 -9.35 37.95
CA TYR A 27 -30.86 -10.66 38.20
C TYR A 27 -29.47 -10.61 38.85
N LYS A 28 -28.99 -9.44 39.31
CA LYS A 28 -27.72 -9.32 40.05
C LYS A 28 -27.79 -10.10 41.35
N THR A 29 -26.99 -11.12 41.48
CA THR A 29 -26.78 -11.84 42.72
C THR A 29 -26.03 -10.95 43.75
N ALA A 30 -26.21 -11.17 45.03
CA ALA A 30 -25.59 -10.37 46.09
C ALA A 30 -24.05 -10.20 45.94
N ALA A 31 -23.35 -11.20 45.43
CA ALA A 31 -21.92 -11.17 45.15
C ALA A 31 -21.53 -10.24 43.97
N LEU A 32 -22.47 -9.84 43.12
CA LEU A 32 -22.24 -9.06 41.90
C LEU A 32 -22.81 -7.64 42.01
N LYS A 33 -23.48 -7.28 43.11
CA LYS A 33 -24.09 -5.95 43.33
C LYS A 33 -23.08 -4.79 43.23
N HIS A 34 -21.79 -5.02 43.49
CA HIS A 34 -20.76 -3.99 43.45
C HIS A 34 -20.03 -3.91 42.09
N LYS A 35 -20.37 -4.76 41.09
CA LYS A 35 -19.78 -4.72 39.77
C LYS A 35 -20.76 -4.12 38.78
N ASP A 36 -20.33 -3.05 38.11
CA ASP A 36 -21.09 -2.46 36.99
C ASP A 36 -20.95 -3.38 35.76
N TRP A 37 -21.99 -4.11 35.45
CA TRP A 37 -22.08 -5.02 34.32
C TRP A 37 -22.70 -4.31 33.14
N ARG A 38 -21.87 -4.08 32.11
CA ARG A 38 -22.33 -3.57 30.82
C ARG A 38 -22.16 -4.64 29.76
N VAL A 39 -23.24 -4.91 29.05
CA VAL A 39 -23.18 -5.78 27.85
C VAL A 39 -23.04 -4.86 26.66
N GLU A 40 -21.97 -5.03 25.91
CA GLU A 40 -21.74 -4.34 24.64
C GLU A 40 -21.93 -5.37 23.51
N LEU A 41 -22.73 -5.03 22.51
CA LEU A 41 -22.88 -5.82 21.29
C LEU A 41 -21.83 -5.38 20.28
N VAL A 42 -20.91 -6.28 19.95
CA VAL A 42 -19.87 -6.04 18.95
C VAL A 42 -20.29 -6.74 17.67
N ARG A 43 -20.24 -6.05 16.53
CA ARG A 43 -20.52 -6.67 15.23
C ARG A 43 -19.51 -7.77 14.96
N LEU A 44 -19.97 -8.92 14.45
CA LEU A 44 -19.10 -10.07 14.14
C LEU A 44 -17.90 -9.68 13.26
N ARG A 45 -18.10 -8.75 12.35
CA ARG A 45 -17.10 -8.20 11.44
C ARG A 45 -16.00 -7.39 12.16
N ASP A 46 -16.31 -6.84 13.33
CA ASP A 46 -15.43 -5.94 14.08
C ASP A 46 -14.75 -6.63 15.27
N ILE A 47 -15.08 -7.90 15.54
CA ILE A 47 -14.55 -8.66 16.69
C ILE A 47 -13.02 -8.71 16.69
N HIS A 48 -12.38 -8.98 15.55
CA HIS A 48 -10.93 -9.10 15.44
C HIS A 48 -10.16 -7.77 15.60
N LEU A 49 -10.84 -6.63 15.48
CA LEU A 49 -10.21 -5.31 15.48
C LEU A 49 -10.60 -4.45 16.69
N THR A 50 -11.41 -4.98 17.64
CA THR A 50 -11.87 -4.23 18.80
C THR A 50 -10.97 -4.54 20.00
N PRO A 51 -10.22 -3.57 20.58
CA PRO A 51 -9.22 -3.81 21.62
C PRO A 51 -9.84 -4.00 23.00
N ARG A 52 -10.94 -4.72 23.14
CA ARG A 52 -11.62 -4.86 24.43
C ARG A 52 -11.88 -6.30 24.79
N LYS A 53 -11.24 -6.74 25.83
CA LYS A 53 -11.54 -7.72 26.89
C LYS A 53 -10.50 -8.79 27.10
N SER A 54 -10.15 -8.90 28.37
CA SER A 54 -9.12 -9.72 29.00
C SER A 54 -9.33 -11.25 28.93
N TYR A 55 -10.36 -11.74 28.24
CA TYR A 55 -10.76 -13.15 28.24
C TYR A 55 -10.78 -13.83 26.86
N GLU A 56 -10.39 -13.15 25.79
CA GLU A 56 -10.29 -13.78 24.48
C GLU A 56 -8.89 -14.35 24.27
N LYS A 57 -8.80 -15.64 23.99
CA LYS A 57 -7.55 -16.38 23.71
C LYS A 57 -6.97 -16.10 22.31
N GLU A 58 -7.68 -15.38 21.46
CA GLU A 58 -7.23 -15.10 20.10
C GLU A 58 -6.42 -13.79 20.03
N ALA A 59 -5.37 -13.80 19.22
CA ALA A 59 -4.51 -12.65 18.99
C ALA A 59 -5.32 -11.46 18.45
N LYS A 60 -5.42 -10.39 19.26
CA LYS A 60 -6.22 -9.20 18.93
C LYS A 60 -5.45 -8.27 18.02
N GLY A 61 -5.95 -8.06 16.82
CA GLY A 61 -5.48 -7.00 15.95
C GLY A 61 -5.93 -5.63 16.45
N SER A 62 -4.99 -4.70 16.64
CA SER A 62 -5.32 -3.30 16.90
C SER A 62 -5.64 -2.59 15.60
N ARG A 63 -6.84 -1.97 15.47
CA ARG A 63 -7.20 -1.11 14.32
C ARG A 63 -6.18 0.00 14.08
N MET A 64 -5.60 0.52 15.17
CA MET A 64 -4.56 1.54 15.08
C MET A 64 -3.27 0.97 14.50
N ALA A 65 -2.84 -0.22 14.95
CA ALA A 65 -1.67 -0.90 14.40
C ALA A 65 -1.83 -1.21 12.92
N VAL A 66 -2.99 -1.73 12.49
CA VAL A 66 -3.29 -1.99 11.08
C VAL A 66 -3.22 -0.69 10.25
N ARG A 67 -3.78 0.40 10.78
CA ARG A 67 -3.73 1.71 10.09
C ARG A 67 -2.30 2.23 9.97
N ILE A 68 -1.52 2.17 11.05
CA ILE A 68 -0.11 2.58 11.04
C ILE A 68 0.67 1.74 10.04
N LEU A 69 0.55 0.42 10.09
CA LEU A 69 1.21 -0.48 9.14
C LEU A 69 0.80 -0.19 7.69
N SER A 70 -0.49 0.06 7.44
CA SER A 70 -0.96 0.41 6.09
C SER A 70 -0.34 1.71 5.59
N VAL A 71 -0.24 2.74 6.43
CA VAL A 71 0.41 4.01 6.09
C VAL A 71 1.90 3.79 5.80
N MET A 72 2.59 2.98 6.62
CA MET A 72 4.00 2.63 6.40
C MET A 72 4.20 1.91 5.06
N VAL A 73 3.37 0.92 4.75
CA VAL A 73 3.45 0.18 3.47
C VAL A 73 3.27 1.13 2.28
N VAL A 74 2.27 2.00 2.33
CA VAL A 74 2.03 2.99 1.25
C VAL A 74 3.22 3.96 1.12
N ALA A 75 3.77 4.44 2.23
CA ALA A 75 4.94 5.32 2.22
C ALA A 75 6.17 4.62 1.63
N LEU A 76 6.46 3.39 2.02
CA LEU A 76 7.56 2.59 1.47
C LEU A 76 7.39 2.34 -0.03
N LEU A 77 6.16 2.04 -0.48
CA LEU A 77 5.86 1.85 -1.89
C LEU A 77 6.10 3.14 -2.70
N LEU A 78 5.64 4.28 -2.19
CA LEU A 78 5.87 5.58 -2.83
C LEU A 78 7.37 5.93 -2.90
N ILE A 79 8.12 5.69 -1.83
CA ILE A 79 9.59 5.87 -1.81
C ILE A 79 10.25 5.01 -2.88
N GLY A 80 9.87 3.74 -2.98
CA GLY A 80 10.36 2.81 -4.00
C GLY A 80 10.06 3.29 -5.42
N TRP A 81 8.84 3.74 -5.69
CA TRP A 81 8.46 4.29 -7.00
C TRP A 81 9.20 5.58 -7.34
N VAL A 82 9.37 6.49 -6.38
CA VAL A 82 10.16 7.72 -6.57
C VAL A 82 11.61 7.39 -6.88
N ASN A 83 12.19 6.40 -6.19
CA ASN A 83 13.56 5.96 -6.47
C ASN A 83 13.68 5.34 -7.87
N ALA A 84 12.77 4.45 -8.25
CA ALA A 84 12.72 3.88 -9.59
C ALA A 84 12.55 4.94 -10.67
N LEU A 85 11.69 5.95 -10.42
CA LEU A 85 11.51 7.09 -11.32
C LEU A 85 12.79 7.90 -11.48
N ASN A 86 13.51 8.19 -10.40
CA ASN A 86 14.78 8.92 -10.45
C ASN A 86 15.83 8.19 -11.30
N LEU A 87 15.94 6.87 -11.13
CA LEU A 87 16.84 6.03 -11.92
C LEU A 87 16.43 5.99 -13.39
N THR A 88 15.13 5.87 -13.67
CA THR A 88 14.61 5.84 -15.04
C THR A 88 14.87 7.18 -15.76
N VAL A 89 14.62 8.31 -15.09
CA VAL A 89 14.93 9.63 -15.63
C VAL A 89 16.43 9.79 -15.94
N ALA A 90 17.30 9.34 -15.02
CA ALA A 90 18.75 9.40 -15.23
C ALA A 90 19.17 8.60 -16.47
N ARG A 91 18.73 7.33 -16.60
CA ARG A 91 18.99 6.48 -17.78
C ARG A 91 18.48 7.10 -19.08
N TYR A 92 17.29 7.72 -19.05
CA TYR A 92 16.71 8.35 -20.23
C TYR A 92 17.48 9.61 -20.66
N LEU A 93 18.01 10.37 -19.71
CA LEU A 93 18.88 11.51 -20.04
C LEU A 93 20.19 11.05 -20.68
N GLU A 94 20.79 9.95 -20.21
CA GLU A 94 21.98 9.34 -20.82
C GLU A 94 21.72 8.86 -22.25
N ARG A 95 20.55 8.22 -22.49
CA ARG A 95 20.09 7.76 -23.82
C ARG A 95 19.44 8.85 -24.67
N GLY A 96 19.44 10.09 -24.19
CA GLY A 96 18.77 11.20 -24.86
C GLY A 96 19.19 11.39 -26.32
N ARG A 97 20.49 11.19 -26.63
CA ARG A 97 21.03 11.27 -28.00
C ARG A 97 20.39 10.24 -28.94
N GLU A 98 20.22 9.01 -28.49
CA GLU A 98 19.54 7.94 -29.22
C GLU A 98 18.09 8.33 -29.55
N PHE A 99 17.35 8.84 -28.56
CA PHE A 99 15.99 9.33 -28.76
C PHE A 99 15.92 10.53 -29.70
N GLY A 100 16.90 11.43 -29.63
CA GLY A 100 17.02 12.57 -30.57
C GLY A 100 17.17 12.12 -32.02
N ILE A 101 18.02 11.14 -32.27
CA ILE A 101 18.27 10.56 -33.59
C ILE A 101 16.99 9.88 -34.10
N ARG A 102 16.36 9.01 -33.30
CA ARG A 102 15.10 8.34 -33.66
C ARG A 102 13.99 9.33 -34.01
N LYS A 103 13.89 10.42 -33.28
CA LYS A 103 12.90 11.47 -33.54
C LYS A 103 13.21 12.25 -34.82
N ALA A 104 14.48 12.45 -35.18
CA ALA A 104 14.90 13.04 -36.44
C ALA A 104 14.54 12.13 -37.63
N PHE A 105 14.58 10.79 -37.45
CA PHE A 105 14.11 9.82 -38.43
C PHE A 105 12.59 9.56 -38.42
N GLY A 106 11.80 10.41 -37.71
CA GLY A 106 10.35 10.38 -37.78
C GLY A 106 9.63 9.51 -36.74
N ALA A 107 10.31 9.08 -35.67
CA ALA A 107 9.67 8.35 -34.61
C ALA A 107 8.54 9.21 -33.96
N SER A 108 7.34 8.65 -33.90
CA SER A 108 6.18 9.31 -33.31
C SER A 108 6.27 9.37 -31.78
N ARG A 109 5.61 10.37 -31.17
CA ARG A 109 5.52 10.50 -29.71
C ARG A 109 4.93 9.25 -29.06
N ARG A 110 3.94 8.63 -29.70
CA ARG A 110 3.28 7.42 -29.21
C ARG A 110 4.25 6.25 -29.12
N GLN A 111 5.12 6.08 -30.09
CA GLN A 111 6.14 5.02 -30.08
C GLN A 111 7.11 5.18 -28.91
N VAL A 112 7.58 6.40 -28.65
CA VAL A 112 8.49 6.68 -27.52
C VAL A 112 7.81 6.40 -26.17
N ILE A 113 6.53 6.82 -26.02
CA ILE A 113 5.78 6.57 -24.79
C ILE A 113 5.50 5.08 -24.60
N LEU A 114 5.09 4.38 -25.66
CA LEU A 114 4.82 2.95 -25.58
C LEU A 114 6.08 2.15 -25.23
N GLN A 115 7.20 2.48 -25.84
CA GLN A 115 8.48 1.87 -25.51
C GLN A 115 8.82 2.07 -24.01
N GLY A 116 8.68 3.30 -23.51
CA GLY A 116 8.95 3.58 -22.10
C GLY A 116 8.00 2.86 -21.13
N LEU A 117 6.73 2.72 -21.51
CA LEU A 117 5.76 1.92 -20.75
C LEU A 117 6.12 0.44 -20.76
N LEU A 118 6.57 -0.11 -21.88
CA LEU A 118 6.99 -1.51 -21.98
C LEU A 118 8.25 -1.76 -21.13
N GLU A 119 9.25 -0.89 -21.24
CA GLU A 119 10.47 -0.98 -20.40
C GLU A 119 10.12 -0.92 -18.90
N ALA A 120 9.29 0.04 -18.49
CA ALA A 120 8.82 0.15 -17.11
C ALA A 120 7.96 -1.04 -16.68
N GLY A 121 7.11 -1.54 -17.57
CA GLY A 121 6.27 -2.72 -17.32
C GLY A 121 7.10 -3.97 -17.06
N LEU A 122 8.11 -4.22 -17.86
CA LEU A 122 9.02 -5.35 -17.67
C LEU A 122 9.79 -5.27 -16.35
N LEU A 123 10.27 -4.07 -15.99
CA LEU A 123 10.95 -3.85 -14.71
C LEU A 123 10.01 -4.04 -13.52
N ASN A 124 8.81 -3.48 -13.57
CA ASN A 124 7.83 -3.65 -12.50
C ASN A 124 7.31 -5.10 -12.41
N LEU A 125 7.18 -5.81 -13.54
CA LEU A 125 6.80 -7.21 -13.56
C LEU A 125 7.87 -8.09 -12.89
N SER A 126 9.14 -7.88 -13.24
CA SER A 126 10.24 -8.60 -12.59
C SER A 126 10.32 -8.30 -11.10
N ALA A 127 10.14 -7.05 -10.70
CA ALA A 127 10.07 -6.66 -9.30
C ALA A 127 8.91 -7.32 -8.56
N LEU A 128 7.72 -7.39 -9.18
CA LEU A 128 6.55 -8.07 -8.61
C LEU A 128 6.80 -9.56 -8.43
N ILE A 129 7.37 -10.24 -9.43
CA ILE A 129 7.70 -11.67 -9.33
C ILE A 129 8.68 -11.92 -8.19
N LEU A 130 9.75 -11.12 -8.09
CA LEU A 130 10.71 -11.21 -7.01
C LEU A 130 10.07 -10.94 -5.64
N ALA A 131 9.20 -9.93 -5.55
CA ALA A 131 8.47 -9.60 -4.31
C ALA A 131 7.57 -10.76 -3.87
N LEU A 132 6.82 -11.37 -4.79
CA LEU A 132 5.99 -12.55 -4.50
C LEU A 132 6.84 -13.73 -4.03
N GLY A 133 7.98 -13.99 -4.66
CA GLY A 133 8.92 -15.02 -4.22
C GLY A 133 9.45 -14.75 -2.80
N TRP A 134 9.81 -13.50 -2.48
CA TRP A 134 10.23 -13.13 -1.13
C TRP A 134 9.10 -13.28 -0.11
N VAL A 135 7.88 -12.92 -0.46
CA VAL A 135 6.70 -13.11 0.42
C VAL A 135 6.52 -14.58 0.74
N GLU A 136 6.60 -15.47 -0.25
CA GLU A 136 6.45 -16.91 -0.05
C GLU A 136 7.52 -17.48 0.90
N VAL A 137 8.76 -17.03 0.77
CA VAL A 137 9.87 -17.47 1.62
C VAL A 137 9.78 -16.89 3.04
N LEU A 138 9.45 -15.60 3.17
CA LEU A 138 9.47 -14.89 4.46
C LEU A 138 8.19 -15.08 5.27
N LEU A 139 7.04 -15.28 4.62
CA LEU A 139 5.75 -15.39 5.28
C LEU A 139 5.71 -16.44 6.41
N PRO A 140 6.22 -17.69 6.23
CA PRO A 140 6.22 -18.69 7.31
C PRO A 140 7.06 -18.27 8.52
N PHE A 141 8.16 -17.53 8.31
CA PHE A 141 8.98 -17.02 9.41
C PHE A 141 8.23 -15.94 10.20
N VAL A 142 7.61 -14.99 9.49
CA VAL A 142 6.83 -13.91 10.09
C VAL A 142 5.63 -14.49 10.87
N CYS A 143 4.92 -15.45 10.29
CA CYS A 143 3.77 -16.09 10.94
C CYS A 143 4.17 -16.82 12.24
N ARG A 144 5.30 -17.52 12.25
CA ARG A 144 5.83 -18.16 13.46
C ARG A 144 6.20 -17.14 14.54
N TRP A 145 6.79 -16.01 14.16
CA TRP A 145 7.19 -14.95 15.08
C TRP A 145 5.98 -14.24 15.71
N VAL A 146 4.94 -14.00 14.92
CA VAL A 146 3.72 -13.29 15.36
C VAL A 146 2.70 -14.25 15.99
N GLY A 147 2.88 -15.57 15.85
CA GLY A 147 1.95 -16.58 16.38
C GLY A 147 0.62 -16.63 15.63
N LEU A 148 0.63 -16.33 14.34
CA LEU A 148 -0.55 -16.32 13.48
C LEU A 148 -0.50 -17.49 12.48
N ASP A 149 -1.54 -18.31 12.42
CA ASP A 149 -1.71 -19.38 11.41
C ASP A 149 -2.24 -18.82 10.08
N PHE A 150 -1.56 -17.81 9.52
CA PHE A 150 -2.07 -17.03 8.38
C PHE A 150 -1.54 -17.49 7.01
N ALA A 151 -0.57 -18.40 6.97
CA ALA A 151 0.30 -18.61 5.82
C ALA A 151 -0.37 -19.12 4.53
N ALA A 152 -1.42 -19.92 4.61
CA ALA A 152 -1.92 -20.65 3.43
C ALA A 152 -3.06 -19.97 2.66
N GLY A 153 -3.68 -18.92 3.20
CA GLY A 153 -4.92 -18.34 2.68
C GLY A 153 -4.78 -17.04 1.89
N ALA A 154 -3.73 -16.25 2.14
CA ALA A 154 -3.62 -14.90 1.58
C ALA A 154 -3.56 -14.89 0.02
N PHE A 155 -2.83 -15.81 -0.58
CA PHE A 155 -2.73 -15.94 -2.04
C PHE A 155 -4.02 -16.44 -2.72
N ARG A 156 -4.99 -16.97 -1.96
CA ARG A 156 -6.28 -17.42 -2.47
C ARG A 156 -7.33 -16.31 -2.52
N LEU A 157 -7.04 -15.18 -1.87
CA LEU A 157 -7.97 -14.06 -1.81
C LEU A 157 -7.89 -13.23 -3.10
N PRO A 158 -9.02 -12.96 -3.78
CA PRO A 158 -9.03 -12.12 -4.98
C PRO A 158 -8.58 -10.69 -4.69
N GLU A 159 -8.78 -10.20 -3.44
CA GLU A 159 -8.33 -8.90 -2.98
C GLU A 159 -6.81 -8.76 -3.03
N PHE A 160 -6.07 -9.83 -2.72
CA PHE A 160 -4.61 -9.84 -2.84
C PHE A 160 -4.16 -9.58 -4.28
N TRP A 161 -4.73 -10.30 -5.23
CA TRP A 161 -4.37 -10.15 -6.64
C TRP A 161 -4.81 -8.82 -7.24
N SER A 162 -5.96 -8.30 -6.81
CA SER A 162 -6.40 -6.95 -7.21
C SER A 162 -5.45 -5.87 -6.72
N MET A 163 -4.93 -6.00 -5.50
CA MET A 163 -3.95 -5.07 -4.93
C MET A 163 -2.60 -5.19 -5.62
N ALA A 164 -2.14 -6.41 -5.90
CA ALA A 164 -0.92 -6.65 -6.67
C ALA A 164 -1.00 -6.06 -8.07
N ALA A 165 -2.13 -6.26 -8.76
CA ALA A 165 -2.40 -5.66 -10.07
C ALA A 165 -2.43 -4.13 -10.01
N ALA A 166 -3.07 -3.55 -9.00
CA ALA A 166 -3.10 -2.10 -8.79
C ALA A 166 -1.69 -1.53 -8.56
N CYS A 167 -0.87 -2.19 -7.76
CA CYS A 167 0.52 -1.82 -7.54
C CYS A 167 1.35 -1.93 -8.83
N PHE A 168 1.18 -2.98 -9.61
CA PHE A 168 1.87 -3.18 -10.88
C PHE A 168 1.49 -2.09 -11.90
N ILE A 169 0.19 -1.87 -12.09
CA ILE A 169 -0.31 -0.86 -13.03
C ILE A 169 0.11 0.54 -12.59
N GLY A 170 -0.09 0.88 -11.31
CA GLY A 170 0.29 2.17 -10.74
C GLY A 170 1.79 2.43 -10.86
N GLY A 171 2.62 1.45 -10.50
CA GLY A 171 4.07 1.52 -10.64
C GLY A 171 4.51 1.71 -12.10
N THR A 172 3.95 0.94 -13.03
CA THR A 172 4.26 1.02 -14.46
C THR A 172 3.87 2.38 -15.04
N LEU A 173 2.69 2.87 -14.71
CA LEU A 173 2.25 4.20 -15.16
C LEU A 173 3.13 5.30 -14.57
N PHE A 174 3.43 5.25 -13.28
CA PHE A 174 4.21 6.27 -12.60
C PHE A 174 5.67 6.30 -13.09
N THR A 175 6.31 5.16 -13.21
CA THR A 175 7.73 5.06 -13.61
C THR A 175 7.94 5.09 -15.12
N GLY A 176 6.94 4.76 -15.94
CA GLY A 176 7.03 4.72 -17.39
C GLY A 176 6.50 5.97 -18.09
N LEU A 177 5.30 6.46 -17.69
CA LEU A 177 4.64 7.58 -18.37
C LEU A 177 5.37 8.90 -18.20
N TYR A 178 5.72 9.24 -16.96
CA TYR A 178 6.33 10.54 -16.68
C TYR A 178 7.68 10.74 -17.39
N PRO A 179 8.66 9.81 -17.30
CA PRO A 179 9.93 9.98 -18.00
C PRO A 179 9.77 9.99 -19.52
N SER A 180 8.89 9.14 -20.05
CA SER A 180 8.62 9.08 -21.50
C SER A 180 8.00 10.36 -22.02
N PHE A 181 7.06 10.93 -21.27
CA PHE A 181 6.45 12.21 -21.62
C PHE A 181 7.47 13.37 -21.55
N LEU A 182 8.37 13.35 -20.58
CA LEU A 182 9.45 14.33 -20.46
C LEU A 182 10.32 14.33 -21.72
N LEU A 183 10.75 13.15 -22.19
CA LEU A 183 11.54 13.00 -23.41
C LEU A 183 10.82 13.51 -24.67
N THR A 184 9.51 13.32 -24.77
CA THR A 184 8.77 13.79 -25.94
C THR A 184 8.72 15.31 -26.05
N ARG A 185 8.89 16.05 -24.94
CA ARG A 185 8.90 17.52 -24.92
C ARG A 185 10.24 18.14 -25.28
N ILE A 186 11.34 17.37 -25.22
CA ILE A 186 12.67 17.86 -25.48
C ILE A 186 12.89 18.01 -27.00
N ARG A 187 13.46 19.14 -27.43
CA ARG A 187 13.79 19.38 -28.82
C ARG A 187 15.05 18.60 -29.20
N PRO A 188 15.08 17.90 -30.36
CA PRO A 188 16.27 17.14 -30.79
C PRO A 188 17.54 18.01 -30.83
N ALA A 189 17.42 19.27 -31.24
CA ALA A 189 18.53 20.20 -31.31
C ALA A 189 19.20 20.49 -29.94
N ASP A 190 18.42 20.50 -28.86
CA ASP A 190 18.95 20.72 -27.50
C ASP A 190 19.66 19.47 -26.95
N ILE A 191 19.22 18.31 -27.40
CA ILE A 191 19.87 17.02 -27.12
C ILE A 191 21.24 16.95 -27.79
N MET A 192 21.31 17.29 -29.08
CA MET A 192 22.54 17.23 -29.84
C MET A 192 23.59 18.27 -29.36
N ARG A 193 23.14 19.39 -28.78
CA ARG A 193 24.02 20.42 -28.22
C ARG A 193 24.50 20.11 -26.78
N GLY A 194 24.16 18.96 -26.22
CA GLY A 194 24.58 18.56 -24.87
C GLY A 194 23.94 19.36 -23.71
N LYS A 195 23.00 20.26 -24.00
CA LYS A 195 22.39 21.16 -23.00
C LYS A 195 21.53 20.42 -21.95
N LEU A 196 21.15 19.17 -22.20
CA LEU A 196 20.32 18.38 -21.29
C LEU A 196 21.03 18.00 -19.99
N LEU A 197 22.34 17.77 -20.04
CA LEU A 197 23.14 17.37 -18.87
C LEU A 197 23.34 18.51 -17.86
N HIS A 198 23.11 19.78 -18.28
CA HIS A 198 23.36 20.97 -17.46
C HIS A 198 22.08 21.72 -17.03
N GLY A 199 20.91 21.16 -17.27
CA GLY A 199 19.64 21.81 -16.91
C GLY A 199 19.45 21.92 -15.39
N ARG A 200 19.68 23.13 -14.83
CA ARG A 200 19.46 23.46 -13.39
C ARG A 200 18.09 22.99 -12.86
N LYS A 201 17.05 22.92 -13.70
CA LYS A 201 15.69 22.52 -13.32
C LYS A 201 15.54 21.04 -13.02
N GLY A 202 16.17 20.15 -13.80
CA GLY A 202 16.15 18.70 -13.57
C GLY A 202 16.90 18.29 -12.29
N ASN A 203 18.03 18.97 -12.03
CA ASN A 203 18.86 18.70 -10.85
C ASN A 203 18.16 19.17 -9.54
N ARG A 204 17.36 20.25 -9.60
CA ARG A 204 16.60 20.77 -8.45
C ARG A 204 15.45 19.82 -8.06
N MET A 205 14.73 19.29 -9.05
CA MET A 205 13.64 18.34 -8.83
C MET A 205 14.16 17.02 -8.23
N ARG A 206 15.28 16.52 -8.77
CA ARG A 206 15.97 15.33 -8.23
C ARG A 206 16.42 15.54 -6.78
N LYS A 207 17.03 16.69 -6.47
CA LYS A 207 17.41 17.03 -5.09
C LYS A 207 16.21 17.12 -4.15
N MET A 208 15.11 17.76 -4.56
CA MET A 208 13.88 17.81 -3.77
C MET A 208 13.29 16.43 -3.49
N LEU A 209 13.26 15.56 -4.50
CA LEU A 209 12.77 14.18 -4.33
C LEU A 209 13.65 13.37 -3.36
N ILE A 210 14.97 13.51 -3.45
CA ILE A 210 15.91 12.86 -2.52
C ILE A 210 15.69 13.38 -1.10
N VAL A 211 15.59 14.69 -0.91
CA VAL A 211 15.33 15.29 0.42
C VAL A 211 14.00 14.81 0.98
N ALA A 212 12.93 14.81 0.16
CA ALA A 212 11.62 14.29 0.59
C ALA A 212 11.69 12.81 0.97
N GLN A 213 12.46 12.00 0.25
CA GLN A 213 12.68 10.59 0.55
C GLN A 213 13.43 10.40 1.88
N PHE A 214 14.48 11.18 2.14
CA PHE A 214 15.20 11.14 3.41
C PHE A 214 14.32 11.59 4.58
N LEU A 215 13.52 12.66 4.40
CA LEU A 215 12.55 13.10 5.41
C LEU A 215 11.51 12.03 5.72
N ALA A 216 10.93 11.42 4.68
CA ALA A 216 9.95 10.35 4.86
C ALA A 216 10.56 9.13 5.58
N SER A 217 11.80 8.76 5.25
CA SER A 217 12.52 7.66 5.90
C SER A 217 12.91 7.96 7.35
N PHE A 218 13.05 9.24 7.71
CA PHE A 218 13.36 9.66 9.08
C PHE A 218 12.11 9.71 9.98
N VAL A 219 10.93 9.93 9.40
CA VAL A 219 9.64 10.00 10.11
C VAL A 219 9.03 8.61 10.30
N LEU A 220 9.41 7.61 9.50
CA LEU A 220 8.98 6.21 9.58
C LEU A 220 9.79 5.43 10.62
#